data_6d9465614be97ae539b893c71c94f239
#
_entry.id   6d9465614be97ae539b893c71c94f239
#
_cell.length_a   1.000
_cell.length_b   1.000
_cell.length_c   1.000
_cell.angle_alpha   90.00
_cell.angle_beta   90.00
_cell.angle_gamma   90.00
#
_symmetry.space_group_name_H-M   'P 1'
#
loop_
_entity.id
_entity.type
_entity.pdbx_description
1 polymer ?
#
loop_
_entity_poly.entity_id
_entity_poly.type
_entity_poly.pdbx_seq_one_letter_code
_entity_poly.pdbx_strand_id
1 'polypeptide(L)'
;IHTKEELTKVFEEEEDLVIVQHKRVARVLLRFAGHLPFQPQIKEVLTFIPLTAPKEILGTPCVDTTMTTARAKALYVIVCLHEEAHEEAVEAAKQFGAVRILLVDYEVFAEISQQENPHMDFLCVGFTKCGTTSLSNALRECPEIVLPKGKETFYMHWRNKYDDAPERFRHKYFPEQDPDKLYGDIEPSYHGSARNVYECFGPEVKLLFLVRQPSLATFSYYKMLMRRPRHYRYVRYYQGFHRYSVKLFTKFANEEIYTERKDRFQYDKWINEYLQYFRPEQIKVVVMEELMRNPEEQMKEIQEFIGVKHPICVEQMPNSNEGSAVSANWLGAYINYRYYASIRGRKENTTRSKKQKLFFRFARWVQRYTTIENHDKMTDEQKRKMDAFYKPSVERLEKMTGLPVRKLWDI
;
A
#
# COMPACT_ATOMS: atom_id res chain seq x y z
N ILE A 1 16.20 -22.74 -10.92
CA ILE A 1 16.17 -21.74 -12.02
C ILE A 1 16.66 -20.43 -11.48
N HIS A 2 17.78 -19.97 -12.04
CA HIS A 2 18.51 -18.79 -11.60
C HIS A 2 18.41 -17.63 -12.61
N THR A 3 17.85 -17.88 -13.80
CA THR A 3 17.68 -16.84 -14.82
C THR A 3 16.32 -16.92 -15.50
N LYS A 4 15.89 -15.81 -16.07
CA LYS A 4 14.66 -15.70 -16.85
C LYS A 4 14.73 -16.52 -18.15
N GLU A 5 15.90 -16.61 -18.75
CA GLU A 5 16.15 -17.40 -19.96
C GLU A 5 15.97 -18.88 -19.70
N GLU A 6 16.47 -19.37 -18.56
CA GLU A 6 16.25 -20.76 -18.13
C GLU A 6 14.77 -21.05 -17.91
N LEU A 7 14.03 -20.14 -17.26
CA LEU A 7 12.60 -20.31 -17.05
C LEU A 7 11.83 -20.31 -18.39
N THR A 8 12.23 -19.42 -19.31
CA THR A 8 11.65 -19.37 -20.66
C THR A 8 11.84 -20.68 -21.39
N LYS A 9 13.05 -21.24 -21.35
CA LYS A 9 13.37 -22.54 -21.97
C LYS A 9 12.53 -23.67 -21.39
N VAL A 10 12.37 -23.75 -20.07
CA VAL A 10 11.50 -24.73 -19.42
C VAL A 10 10.06 -24.59 -19.88
N PHE A 11 9.55 -23.37 -20.01
CA PHE A 11 8.20 -23.13 -20.49
C PHE A 11 8.00 -23.50 -21.96
N GLU A 12 9.07 -23.50 -22.78
CA GLU A 12 9.07 -23.93 -24.17
C GLU A 12 9.09 -25.46 -24.30
N GLU A 13 9.90 -26.13 -23.50
CA GLU A 13 10.19 -27.58 -23.63
C GLU A 13 9.18 -28.49 -22.92
N GLU A 14 8.49 -28.00 -21.88
CA GLU A 14 7.61 -28.84 -21.05
C GLU A 14 6.15 -28.84 -21.54
N GLU A 15 5.60 -30.04 -21.69
CA GLU A 15 4.24 -30.24 -22.20
C GLU A 15 3.14 -30.28 -21.11
N ASP A 16 3.51 -30.42 -19.84
CA ASP A 16 2.57 -30.49 -18.72
C ASP A 16 3.12 -29.72 -17.51
N LEU A 17 2.74 -28.42 -17.43
CA LEU A 17 3.17 -27.52 -16.37
C LEU A 17 2.04 -27.27 -15.36
N VAL A 18 2.37 -27.32 -14.08
CA VAL A 18 1.49 -26.97 -12.96
C VAL A 18 2.17 -25.86 -12.14
N ILE A 19 1.54 -24.71 -12.02
CA ILE A 19 2.03 -23.63 -11.15
C ILE A 19 1.51 -23.87 -9.73
N VAL A 20 2.42 -24.10 -8.78
CA VAL A 20 2.08 -24.32 -7.36
C VAL A 20 2.28 -23.04 -6.60
N GLN A 21 1.24 -22.20 -6.48
CA GLN A 21 1.43 -20.94 -5.80
C GLN A 21 0.13 -20.24 -5.37
N HIS A 22 0.32 -19.26 -4.49
CA HIS A 22 -0.72 -18.33 -4.13
C HIS A 22 -1.13 -17.47 -5.34
N LYS A 23 -2.40 -17.08 -5.42
CA LYS A 23 -3.05 -16.37 -6.53
C LYS A 23 -2.23 -15.23 -7.15
N ARG A 24 -1.51 -14.44 -6.35
CA ARG A 24 -0.69 -13.32 -6.84
C ARG A 24 0.51 -13.80 -7.68
N VAL A 25 1.24 -14.77 -7.16
CA VAL A 25 2.43 -15.30 -7.82
C VAL A 25 2.05 -16.01 -9.12
N ALA A 26 1.00 -16.82 -9.06
CA ALA A 26 0.47 -17.49 -10.24
C ALA A 26 0.09 -16.49 -11.37
N ARG A 27 -0.51 -15.35 -11.04
CA ARG A 27 -0.81 -14.31 -12.04
C ARG A 27 0.43 -13.78 -12.74
N VAL A 28 1.49 -13.50 -11.99
CA VAL A 28 2.74 -13.00 -12.58
C VAL A 28 3.33 -14.04 -13.53
N LEU A 29 3.42 -15.30 -13.11
CA LEU A 29 3.93 -16.37 -13.98
C LEU A 29 3.06 -16.59 -15.22
N LEU A 30 1.74 -16.56 -15.08
CA LEU A 30 0.81 -16.73 -16.21
C LEU A 30 0.89 -15.57 -17.20
N ARG A 31 1.09 -14.35 -16.73
CA ARG A 31 1.29 -13.19 -17.60
C ARG A 31 2.62 -13.27 -18.33
N PHE A 32 3.67 -13.58 -17.60
CA PHE A 32 4.98 -13.83 -18.22
C PHE A 32 4.86 -14.87 -19.33
N ALA A 33 4.22 -16.02 -19.04
CA ALA A 33 3.94 -17.07 -20.02
C ALA A 33 3.14 -16.54 -21.23
N GLY A 34 2.16 -15.68 -21.01
CA GLY A 34 1.33 -15.10 -22.08
C GLY A 34 2.05 -14.10 -22.99
N HIS A 35 3.22 -13.59 -22.57
CA HIS A 35 4.06 -12.69 -23.37
C HIS A 35 5.17 -13.41 -24.16
N LEU A 36 5.32 -14.73 -23.97
CA LEU A 36 6.30 -15.51 -24.71
C LEU A 36 5.86 -15.70 -26.18
N PRO A 37 6.81 -15.84 -27.12
CA PRO A 37 6.51 -16.03 -28.55
C PRO A 37 5.90 -17.39 -28.91
N PHE A 38 5.75 -18.27 -27.92
CA PHE A 38 5.11 -19.57 -27.98
C PHE A 38 4.07 -19.68 -26.85
N GLN A 39 3.23 -20.72 -26.89
CA GLN A 39 2.21 -20.94 -25.88
C GLN A 39 2.62 -22.03 -24.89
N PRO A 40 3.09 -21.69 -23.68
CA PRO A 40 3.41 -22.68 -22.65
C PRO A 40 2.22 -23.55 -22.28
N GLN A 41 2.47 -24.83 -22.01
CA GLN A 41 1.43 -25.81 -21.70
C GLN A 41 1.11 -25.85 -20.20
N ILE A 42 0.69 -24.70 -19.64
CA ILE A 42 0.27 -24.60 -18.24
C ILE A 42 -1.17 -25.11 -18.12
N LYS A 43 -1.34 -26.23 -17.44
CA LYS A 43 -2.63 -26.93 -17.35
C LYS A 43 -3.48 -26.43 -16.19
N GLU A 44 -2.87 -26.12 -15.06
CA GLU A 44 -3.56 -25.65 -13.87
C GLU A 44 -2.65 -24.87 -12.91
N VAL A 45 -3.27 -24.12 -12.02
CA VAL A 45 -2.66 -23.53 -10.82
C VAL A 45 -3.13 -24.34 -9.61
N LEU A 46 -2.18 -24.97 -8.90
CA LEU A 46 -2.45 -25.74 -7.68
C LEU A 46 -2.21 -24.85 -6.45
N THR A 47 -3.18 -24.79 -5.56
CA THR A 47 -3.03 -24.15 -4.25
C THR A 47 -3.25 -25.12 -3.11
N PHE A 48 -2.48 -24.99 -2.03
CA PHE A 48 -2.68 -25.75 -0.79
C PHE A 48 -3.68 -25.08 0.17
N ILE A 49 -4.19 -23.89 -0.21
CA ILE A 49 -5.24 -23.21 0.54
C ILE A 49 -6.59 -23.75 0.06
N PRO A 50 -7.43 -24.33 0.95
CA PRO A 50 -8.73 -24.86 0.56
C PRO A 50 -9.61 -23.85 -0.16
N LEU A 51 -10.20 -24.26 -1.26
CA LEU A 51 -11.16 -23.47 -2.05
C LEU A 51 -12.56 -24.01 -1.83
N THR A 52 -13.56 -23.12 -1.89
CA THR A 52 -14.97 -23.50 -1.85
C THR A 52 -15.46 -24.06 -3.19
N ALA A 53 -14.79 -23.70 -4.28
CA ALA A 53 -15.03 -24.16 -5.65
C ALA A 53 -13.80 -23.86 -6.50
N PRO A 54 -13.60 -24.57 -7.65
CA PRO A 54 -12.58 -24.24 -8.64
C PRO A 54 -12.72 -22.77 -9.08
N LYS A 55 -11.60 -22.12 -9.35
CA LYS A 55 -11.51 -20.74 -9.84
C LYS A 55 -10.69 -20.69 -11.10
N GLU A 56 -10.66 -19.53 -11.73
CA GLU A 56 -9.76 -19.26 -12.85
C GLU A 56 -8.84 -18.08 -12.55
N ILE A 57 -7.63 -18.16 -13.05
CA ILE A 57 -6.65 -17.08 -13.02
C ILE A 57 -6.16 -16.92 -14.46
N LEU A 58 -6.49 -15.79 -15.10
CA LEU A 58 -6.14 -15.51 -16.50
C LEU A 58 -6.51 -16.67 -17.46
N GLY A 59 -7.70 -17.26 -17.27
CA GLY A 59 -8.17 -18.37 -18.08
C GLY A 59 -7.61 -19.75 -17.73
N THR A 60 -6.67 -19.83 -16.78
CA THR A 60 -6.11 -21.11 -16.29
C THR A 60 -6.86 -21.59 -15.06
N PRO A 61 -7.31 -22.88 -15.01
CA PRO A 61 -7.97 -23.44 -13.85
C PRO A 61 -7.12 -23.31 -12.58
N CYS A 62 -7.72 -22.87 -11.48
CA CYS A 62 -7.09 -22.81 -10.17
C CYS A 62 -7.86 -23.74 -9.21
N VAL A 63 -7.18 -24.76 -8.72
CA VAL A 63 -7.74 -25.84 -7.93
C VAL A 63 -6.93 -26.05 -6.66
N ASP A 64 -7.52 -26.69 -5.65
CA ASP A 64 -6.79 -27.17 -4.49
C ASP A 64 -6.58 -28.71 -4.56
N THR A 65 -5.87 -29.25 -3.59
CA THR A 65 -5.49 -30.67 -3.53
C THR A 65 -6.68 -31.62 -3.38
N THR A 66 -7.88 -31.14 -3.07
CA THR A 66 -9.09 -31.98 -2.97
C THR A 66 -9.86 -32.03 -4.29
N MET A 67 -9.54 -31.15 -5.23
CA MET A 67 -10.25 -30.96 -6.51
C MET A 67 -9.50 -31.61 -7.69
N THR A 68 -8.24 -32.00 -7.50
CA THR A 68 -7.40 -32.59 -8.53
C THR A 68 -6.51 -33.68 -7.93
N THR A 69 -5.88 -34.47 -8.79
CA THR A 69 -4.90 -35.51 -8.40
C THR A 69 -3.54 -35.20 -9.01
N ALA A 70 -2.49 -35.66 -8.34
CA ALA A 70 -1.15 -35.45 -8.84
C ALA A 70 -0.94 -36.12 -10.22
N ARG A 71 -0.27 -35.38 -11.10
CA ARG A 71 0.10 -35.85 -12.45
C ARG A 71 1.54 -36.29 -12.46
N ALA A 72 1.78 -37.56 -12.70
CA ALA A 72 3.11 -38.17 -12.61
C ALA A 72 4.13 -37.55 -13.59
N LYS A 73 3.68 -37.03 -14.74
CA LYS A 73 4.56 -36.42 -15.76
C LYS A 73 4.67 -34.91 -15.64
N ALA A 74 3.78 -34.26 -14.90
CA ALA A 74 3.76 -32.82 -14.77
C ALA A 74 4.98 -32.27 -14.04
N LEU A 75 5.47 -31.12 -14.49
CA LEU A 75 6.47 -30.31 -13.80
C LEU A 75 5.78 -29.27 -12.93
N TYR A 76 5.98 -29.38 -11.62
CA TYR A 76 5.39 -28.48 -10.64
C TYR A 76 6.33 -27.30 -10.37
N VAL A 77 5.94 -26.10 -10.80
CA VAL A 77 6.73 -24.88 -10.73
C VAL A 77 6.41 -24.14 -9.43
N ILE A 78 7.40 -23.98 -8.57
CA ILE A 78 7.30 -23.28 -7.26
C ILE A 78 8.27 -22.11 -7.24
N VAL A 79 7.80 -20.92 -6.86
CA VAL A 79 8.66 -19.74 -6.64
C VAL A 79 9.15 -19.73 -5.20
N CYS A 80 10.44 -19.59 -5.02
CA CYS A 80 11.10 -19.51 -3.71
C CYS A 80 10.97 -18.11 -3.11
N LEU A 81 9.88 -17.84 -2.41
CA LEU A 81 9.62 -16.51 -1.84
C LEU A 81 10.36 -16.23 -0.52
N HIS A 82 10.54 -17.22 0.33
CA HIS A 82 11.30 -17.24 1.59
C HIS A 82 11.75 -18.66 1.85
N GLU A 83 12.88 -18.87 2.50
CA GLU A 83 13.42 -20.21 2.77
C GLU A 83 12.40 -21.12 3.48
N GLU A 84 11.81 -20.68 4.59
CA GLU A 84 10.82 -21.46 5.35
C GLU A 84 9.56 -21.79 4.51
N ALA A 85 8.98 -20.79 3.82
CA ALA A 85 7.79 -20.99 2.98
C ALA A 85 8.08 -21.83 1.73
N HIS A 86 9.32 -21.88 1.29
CA HIS A 86 9.80 -22.71 0.22
C HIS A 86 9.81 -24.19 0.63
N GLU A 87 10.39 -24.51 1.77
CA GLU A 87 10.44 -25.89 2.28
C GLU A 87 9.04 -26.46 2.51
N GLU A 88 8.15 -25.65 3.12
CA GLU A 88 6.74 -26.04 3.31
C GLU A 88 6.02 -26.30 1.98
N ALA A 89 6.21 -25.47 0.97
CA ALA A 89 5.56 -25.62 -0.33
C ALA A 89 6.09 -26.86 -1.09
N VAL A 90 7.38 -27.13 -1.01
CA VAL A 90 8.00 -28.32 -1.61
C VAL A 90 7.51 -29.59 -0.93
N GLU A 91 7.48 -29.60 0.40
CA GLU A 91 7.01 -30.74 1.15
C GLU A 91 5.53 -31.03 0.89
N ALA A 92 4.69 -29.99 0.88
CA ALA A 92 3.27 -30.12 0.53
C ALA A 92 3.06 -30.65 -0.91
N ALA A 93 3.88 -30.21 -1.87
CA ALA A 93 3.83 -30.72 -3.24
C ALA A 93 4.24 -32.22 -3.31
N LYS A 94 5.26 -32.62 -2.59
CA LYS A 94 5.67 -34.03 -2.50
C LYS A 94 4.57 -34.88 -1.84
N GLN A 95 3.99 -34.43 -0.76
CA GLN A 95 2.88 -35.12 -0.08
C GLN A 95 1.63 -35.22 -0.98
N PHE A 96 1.40 -34.26 -1.84
CA PHE A 96 0.36 -34.33 -2.86
C PHE A 96 0.68 -35.36 -3.95
N GLY A 97 1.92 -35.74 -4.13
CA GLY A 97 2.39 -36.71 -5.11
C GLY A 97 3.13 -36.13 -6.30
N ALA A 98 3.60 -34.88 -6.21
CA ALA A 98 4.45 -34.28 -7.23
C ALA A 98 5.82 -34.98 -7.29
N VAL A 99 6.17 -35.51 -8.47
CA VAL A 99 7.44 -36.24 -8.70
C VAL A 99 8.51 -35.30 -9.25
N ARG A 100 8.12 -34.36 -10.12
CA ARG A 100 9.00 -33.39 -10.77
C ARG A 100 8.69 -32.00 -10.24
N ILE A 101 9.63 -31.38 -9.53
CA ILE A 101 9.48 -30.07 -8.92
C ILE A 101 10.59 -29.15 -9.44
N LEU A 102 10.19 -27.98 -9.94
CA LEU A 102 11.07 -26.91 -10.37
C LEU A 102 10.99 -25.75 -9.39
N LEU A 103 12.13 -25.31 -8.90
CA LEU A 103 12.24 -24.14 -8.04
C LEU A 103 12.71 -22.94 -8.86
N VAL A 104 11.97 -21.86 -8.77
CA VAL A 104 12.29 -20.57 -9.40
C VAL A 104 12.75 -19.60 -8.33
N ASP A 105 13.94 -19.06 -8.48
CA ASP A 105 14.49 -18.10 -7.53
C ASP A 105 13.67 -16.82 -7.42
N TYR A 106 13.73 -16.23 -6.25
CA TYR A 106 12.97 -14.99 -5.99
C TYR A 106 13.36 -13.84 -6.91
N GLU A 107 14.65 -13.72 -7.22
CA GLU A 107 15.19 -12.70 -8.10
C GLU A 107 14.60 -12.78 -9.52
N VAL A 108 14.51 -13.99 -10.06
CA VAL A 108 13.87 -14.25 -11.36
C VAL A 108 12.40 -13.85 -11.33
N PHE A 109 11.70 -14.24 -10.26
CA PHE A 109 10.30 -13.85 -10.08
C PHE A 109 10.14 -12.32 -9.96
N ALA A 110 11.00 -11.66 -9.21
CA ALA A 110 10.98 -10.21 -9.06
C ALA A 110 11.22 -9.50 -10.40
N GLU A 111 12.21 -9.96 -11.18
CA GLU A 111 12.49 -9.42 -12.51
C GLU A 111 11.28 -9.51 -13.46
N ILE A 112 10.68 -10.69 -13.61
CA ILE A 112 9.50 -10.85 -14.47
C ILE A 112 8.28 -10.07 -13.95
N SER A 113 8.16 -9.93 -12.63
CA SER A 113 7.10 -9.15 -12.01
C SER A 113 7.20 -7.66 -12.30
N GLN A 114 8.41 -7.10 -12.35
CA GLN A 114 8.66 -5.69 -12.64
C GLN A 114 8.30 -5.32 -14.07
N GLN A 115 8.57 -6.19 -15.03
CA GLN A 115 8.31 -5.93 -16.45
C GLN A 115 6.85 -5.68 -16.79
N GLU A 116 5.94 -6.15 -15.96
CA GLU A 116 4.50 -5.93 -16.14
C GLU A 116 4.02 -4.59 -15.61
N ASN A 117 4.77 -3.94 -14.73
CA ASN A 117 4.34 -2.74 -14.02
C ASN A 117 4.87 -1.47 -14.69
N PRO A 118 4.23 -0.32 -14.50
CA PRO A 118 4.75 0.94 -15.00
C PRO A 118 6.07 1.27 -14.29
N HIS A 119 7.00 1.87 -15.03
CA HIS A 119 8.20 2.41 -14.44
C HIS A 119 7.87 3.52 -13.43
N MET A 120 8.55 3.50 -12.28
CA MET A 120 8.46 4.53 -11.25
C MET A 120 9.86 4.93 -10.80
N ASP A 121 10.15 6.23 -10.84
CA ASP A 121 11.41 6.78 -10.37
C ASP A 121 11.44 6.92 -8.86
N PHE A 122 10.28 7.26 -8.26
CA PHE A 122 10.17 7.40 -6.81
C PHE A 122 8.80 7.06 -6.26
N LEU A 123 8.76 6.71 -4.98
CA LEU A 123 7.53 6.48 -4.23
C LEU A 123 7.62 7.17 -2.86
N CYS A 124 6.55 7.84 -2.43
CA CYS A 124 6.39 8.19 -1.02
C CYS A 124 5.52 7.11 -0.36
N VAL A 125 6.16 6.19 0.34
CA VAL A 125 5.55 4.98 0.89
C VAL A 125 5.05 5.11 2.34
N GLY A 126 5.37 6.19 3.01
CA GLY A 126 4.99 6.44 4.41
C GLY A 126 5.06 7.92 4.78
N PHE A 127 4.47 8.35 5.85
CA PHE A 127 3.44 7.68 6.65
C PHE A 127 2.15 8.49 6.60
N THR A 128 1.02 7.81 6.75
CA THR A 128 -0.29 8.49 6.83
C THR A 128 -0.28 9.51 7.96
N LYS A 129 -0.78 10.72 7.73
CA LYS A 129 -0.86 11.85 8.68
C LYS A 129 0.47 12.57 8.98
N CYS A 130 1.47 12.32 8.16
CA CYS A 130 2.79 12.96 8.25
C CYS A 130 3.03 14.00 7.13
N GLY A 131 2.01 14.64 6.56
CA GLY A 131 2.18 15.72 5.59
C GLY A 131 2.25 15.28 4.12
N THR A 132 2.04 14.01 3.81
CA THR A 132 2.13 13.48 2.43
C THR A 132 1.19 14.15 1.42
N THR A 133 0.10 14.79 1.84
CA THR A 133 -0.77 15.54 0.93
C THR A 133 -0.15 16.88 0.56
N SER A 134 0.48 17.57 1.51
CA SER A 134 1.20 18.83 1.26
C SER A 134 2.39 18.55 0.33
N LEU A 135 3.16 17.48 0.58
CA LEU A 135 4.24 17.04 -0.32
C LEU A 135 3.72 16.76 -1.74
N SER A 136 2.63 15.99 -1.87
CA SER A 136 2.03 15.69 -3.18
C SER A 136 1.64 16.95 -3.94
N ASN A 137 1.07 17.93 -3.26
CA ASN A 137 0.66 19.19 -3.89
C ASN A 137 1.88 20.02 -4.32
N ALA A 138 2.91 20.11 -3.47
CA ALA A 138 4.14 20.81 -3.80
C ALA A 138 4.89 20.19 -4.98
N LEU A 139 5.04 18.85 -5.00
CA LEU A 139 5.72 18.15 -6.09
C LEU A 139 4.97 18.25 -7.44
N ARG A 140 3.64 18.44 -7.43
CA ARG A 140 2.86 18.63 -8.66
C ARG A 140 3.16 19.94 -9.40
N GLU A 141 3.68 20.93 -8.71
CA GLU A 141 4.07 22.20 -9.30
C GLU A 141 5.38 22.09 -10.11
N CYS A 142 6.16 21.01 -9.88
CA CYS A 142 7.39 20.79 -10.62
C CYS A 142 7.11 20.19 -12.01
N PRO A 143 7.50 20.88 -13.11
CA PRO A 143 7.21 20.41 -14.47
C PRO A 143 7.86 19.09 -14.86
N GLU A 144 8.96 18.72 -14.19
CA GLU A 144 9.65 17.45 -14.44
C GLU A 144 8.97 16.26 -13.79
N ILE A 145 8.01 16.47 -12.87
CA ILE A 145 7.40 15.40 -12.09
C ILE A 145 5.98 15.07 -12.59
N VAL A 146 5.71 13.80 -12.77
CA VAL A 146 4.37 13.28 -13.10
C VAL A 146 3.86 12.44 -11.93
N LEU A 147 2.78 12.92 -11.32
CA LEU A 147 2.04 12.19 -10.29
C LEU A 147 0.63 11.82 -10.79
N PRO A 148 0.04 10.70 -10.32
CA PRO A 148 -1.34 10.35 -10.64
C PRO A 148 -2.32 11.51 -10.36
N LYS A 149 -3.32 11.72 -11.22
CA LYS A 149 -4.33 12.80 -11.05
C LYS A 149 -5.02 12.77 -9.67
N GLY A 150 -5.19 11.59 -9.08
CA GLY A 150 -5.63 11.41 -7.70
C GLY A 150 -4.47 11.03 -6.81
N LYS A 151 -4.48 11.44 -5.54
CA LYS A 151 -3.56 10.92 -4.55
C LYS A 151 -4.05 9.58 -4.03
N GLU A 152 -3.11 8.70 -3.62
CA GLU A 152 -3.39 7.38 -3.04
C GLU A 152 -4.04 6.43 -4.08
N THR A 153 -3.22 5.92 -4.99
CA THR A 153 -3.66 5.04 -6.08
C THR A 153 -4.15 3.68 -5.61
N PHE A 154 -3.67 3.22 -4.45
CA PHE A 154 -3.93 1.88 -3.90
C PHE A 154 -3.58 0.76 -4.89
N TYR A 155 -2.58 0.95 -5.74
CA TYR A 155 -2.23 0.01 -6.80
C TYR A 155 -1.95 -1.40 -6.27
N MET A 156 -1.22 -1.55 -5.15
CA MET A 156 -0.96 -2.85 -4.53
C MET A 156 -2.24 -3.61 -4.19
N HIS A 157 -3.29 -2.89 -3.76
CA HIS A 157 -4.61 -3.49 -3.52
C HIS A 157 -5.26 -3.97 -4.83
N TRP A 158 -5.13 -3.21 -5.92
CA TRP A 158 -5.68 -3.57 -7.23
C TRP A 158 -4.91 -4.73 -7.85
N ARG A 159 -3.58 -4.69 -7.79
CA ARG A 159 -2.70 -5.75 -8.27
C ARG A 159 -3.05 -7.11 -7.66
N ASN A 160 -3.40 -7.13 -6.39
CA ASN A 160 -3.79 -8.36 -5.70
C ASN A 160 -5.22 -8.81 -6.02
N LYS A 161 -6.06 -7.94 -6.54
CA LYS A 161 -7.49 -8.18 -6.72
C LYS A 161 -7.91 -8.43 -8.16
N TYR A 162 -7.29 -7.74 -9.12
CA TYR A 162 -7.70 -7.76 -10.51
C TYR A 162 -6.61 -8.30 -11.41
N ASP A 163 -7.00 -9.11 -12.39
CA ASP A 163 -6.07 -9.73 -13.32
C ASP A 163 -5.48 -8.72 -14.33
N ASP A 164 -6.23 -7.67 -14.66
CA ASP A 164 -5.86 -6.56 -15.53
C ASP A 164 -5.28 -5.34 -14.78
N ALA A 165 -4.84 -5.52 -13.54
CA ALA A 165 -4.42 -4.40 -12.70
C ALA A 165 -3.25 -3.57 -13.28
N PRO A 166 -2.17 -4.14 -13.83
CA PRO A 166 -1.08 -3.36 -14.42
C PRO A 166 -1.53 -2.51 -15.61
N GLU A 167 -2.28 -3.10 -16.55
CA GLU A 167 -2.80 -2.41 -17.75
C GLU A 167 -3.76 -1.29 -17.36
N ARG A 168 -4.66 -1.60 -16.40
CA ARG A 168 -5.61 -0.61 -15.87
C ARG A 168 -4.90 0.54 -15.18
N PHE A 169 -3.84 0.26 -14.40
CA PHE A 169 -3.06 1.28 -13.71
C PHE A 169 -2.33 2.18 -14.70
N ARG A 170 -1.64 1.58 -15.70
CA ARG A 170 -0.99 2.33 -16.78
C ARG A 170 -1.98 3.19 -17.53
N HIS A 171 -3.05 2.60 -18.07
CA HIS A 171 -4.05 3.32 -18.84
C HIS A 171 -4.68 4.49 -18.07
N LYS A 172 -4.89 4.33 -16.78
CA LYS A 172 -5.55 5.35 -15.95
C LYS A 172 -4.62 6.48 -15.53
N TYR A 173 -3.40 6.16 -15.13
CA TYR A 173 -2.51 7.11 -14.47
C TYR A 173 -1.32 7.51 -15.30
N PHE A 174 -0.82 6.60 -16.15
CA PHE A 174 0.40 6.79 -16.92
C PHE A 174 0.24 6.14 -18.31
N PRO A 175 -0.71 6.62 -19.15
CA PRO A 175 -0.99 6.03 -20.45
C PRO A 175 0.22 6.09 -21.40
N GLU A 176 0.99 7.15 -21.28
CA GLU A 176 2.24 7.36 -22.01
C GLU A 176 3.29 7.85 -21.01
N GLN A 177 4.50 7.35 -21.11
CA GLN A 177 5.63 7.78 -20.30
C GLN A 177 6.62 8.53 -21.18
N ASP A 178 6.91 9.76 -20.78
CA ASP A 178 7.92 10.61 -21.38
C ASP A 178 9.26 10.35 -20.66
N PRO A 179 10.33 9.96 -21.35
CA PRO A 179 11.63 9.66 -20.74
C PRO A 179 12.29 10.88 -20.07
N ASP A 180 11.86 12.09 -20.42
CA ASP A 180 12.37 13.33 -19.82
C ASP A 180 11.64 13.72 -18.51
N LYS A 181 10.68 12.91 -18.06
CA LYS A 181 9.90 13.13 -16.84
C LYS A 181 10.20 12.08 -15.79
N LEU A 182 10.04 12.48 -14.52
CA LEU A 182 10.10 11.59 -13.36
C LEU A 182 8.69 11.17 -12.94
N TYR A 183 8.48 9.89 -12.85
CA TYR A 183 7.19 9.29 -12.48
C TYR A 183 7.19 8.84 -11.04
N GLY A 184 6.20 9.26 -10.27
CA GLY A 184 6.10 8.88 -8.88
C GLY A 184 4.67 8.65 -8.39
N ASP A 185 4.53 8.05 -7.21
CA ASP A 185 3.26 7.92 -6.49
C ASP A 185 3.43 8.28 -5.01
N ILE A 186 2.42 8.92 -4.45
CA ILE A 186 2.37 9.28 -3.04
C ILE A 186 1.31 8.42 -2.35
N GLU A 187 1.73 7.24 -1.91
CA GLU A 187 0.84 6.24 -1.32
C GLU A 187 1.30 5.81 0.09
N PRO A 188 0.96 6.59 1.12
CA PRO A 188 1.49 6.38 2.47
C PRO A 188 1.00 5.09 3.14
N SER A 189 0.14 4.32 2.50
CA SER A 189 -0.28 3.00 2.99
C SER A 189 0.70 1.88 2.63
N TYR A 190 1.73 2.17 1.83
CA TYR A 190 2.73 1.18 1.42
C TYR A 190 3.83 0.94 2.46
N HIS A 191 3.85 1.66 3.59
CA HIS A 191 4.88 1.52 4.62
C HIS A 191 5.15 0.07 5.07
N GLY A 192 4.17 -0.80 5.08
CA GLY A 192 4.32 -2.24 5.39
C GLY A 192 4.21 -3.12 4.14
N SER A 193 4.82 -2.71 3.02
CA SER A 193 4.72 -3.41 1.74
C SER A 193 6.06 -3.45 0.99
N ALA A 194 7.19 -3.43 1.71
CA ALA A 194 8.53 -3.34 1.14
C ALA A 194 8.77 -4.35 0.02
N ARG A 195 8.52 -5.62 0.29
CA ARG A 195 8.61 -6.69 -0.70
C ARG A 195 7.74 -6.45 -1.93
N ASN A 196 6.47 -6.05 -1.73
CA ASN A 196 5.58 -5.79 -2.86
C ASN A 196 6.04 -4.61 -3.70
N VAL A 197 6.61 -3.58 -3.07
CA VAL A 197 7.20 -2.42 -3.77
C VAL A 197 8.39 -2.86 -4.60
N TYR A 198 9.30 -3.64 -4.03
CA TYR A 198 10.46 -4.20 -4.74
C TYR A 198 10.03 -5.05 -5.95
N GLU A 199 9.12 -6.00 -5.76
CA GLU A 199 8.61 -6.86 -6.82
C GLU A 199 7.87 -6.09 -7.93
N CYS A 200 7.27 -4.94 -7.62
CA CYS A 200 6.51 -4.17 -8.60
C CYS A 200 7.34 -3.15 -9.37
N PHE A 201 8.25 -2.47 -8.69
CA PHE A 201 8.90 -1.28 -9.22
C PHE A 201 10.42 -1.42 -9.31
N GLY A 202 10.95 -2.53 -8.84
CA GLY A 202 12.37 -2.87 -8.96
C GLY A 202 13.26 -2.27 -7.87
N PRO A 203 14.56 -2.65 -7.93
CA PRO A 203 15.53 -2.27 -6.93
C PRO A 203 16.00 -0.82 -7.04
N GLU A 204 15.68 -0.11 -8.13
CA GLU A 204 16.23 1.24 -8.38
C GLU A 204 15.28 2.38 -7.98
N VAL A 205 14.04 2.06 -7.58
CA VAL A 205 13.07 3.08 -7.16
C VAL A 205 13.51 3.80 -5.89
N LYS A 206 13.42 5.13 -5.90
CA LYS A 206 13.73 5.97 -4.74
C LYS A 206 12.54 6.08 -3.79
N LEU A 207 12.79 6.06 -2.50
CA LEU A 207 11.77 5.94 -1.47
C LEU A 207 11.78 7.12 -0.51
N LEU A 208 10.62 7.74 -0.34
CA LEU A 208 10.40 8.83 0.60
C LEU A 208 9.55 8.35 1.78
N PHE A 209 10.02 8.59 2.99
CA PHE A 209 9.28 8.38 4.23
C PHE A 209 9.09 9.72 4.95
N LEU A 210 7.86 10.21 5.01
CA LEU A 210 7.53 11.35 5.84
C LEU A 210 7.17 10.89 7.24
N VAL A 211 7.92 11.35 8.23
CA VAL A 211 7.69 11.09 9.65
C VAL A 211 7.21 12.35 10.36
N ARG A 212 6.51 12.18 11.45
CA ARG A 212 5.98 13.23 12.32
C ARG A 212 6.05 12.76 13.76
N GLN A 213 6.04 13.67 14.75
CA GLN A 213 5.92 13.26 16.15
C GLN A 213 4.80 12.21 16.31
N PRO A 214 5.12 10.98 16.75
CA PRO A 214 4.17 9.85 16.70
C PRO A 214 2.86 10.09 17.43
N SER A 215 2.90 10.75 18.61
CA SER A 215 1.69 11.12 19.35
C SER A 215 0.78 12.06 18.56
N LEU A 216 1.35 13.06 17.87
CA LEU A 216 0.60 13.99 17.03
C LEU A 216 0.07 13.30 15.76
N ALA A 217 0.85 12.38 15.17
CA ALA A 217 0.42 11.58 14.03
C ALA A 217 -0.76 10.67 14.43
N THR A 218 -0.69 10.01 15.59
CA THR A 218 -1.76 9.17 16.16
C THR A 218 -3.03 9.98 16.39
N PHE A 219 -2.93 11.16 17.01
CA PHE A 219 -4.08 12.02 17.20
C PHE A 219 -4.70 12.51 15.89
N SER A 220 -3.88 12.88 14.92
CA SER A 220 -4.33 13.24 13.58
C SER A 220 -4.99 12.06 12.85
N TYR A 221 -4.49 10.84 13.09
CA TYR A 221 -5.08 9.61 12.56
C TYR A 221 -6.45 9.33 13.18
N TYR A 222 -6.59 9.48 14.50
CA TYR A 222 -7.86 9.41 15.20
C TYR A 222 -8.88 10.38 14.60
N LYS A 223 -8.54 11.67 14.44
CA LYS A 223 -9.43 12.67 13.82
C LYS A 223 -9.86 12.24 12.42
N MET A 224 -8.93 11.70 11.62
CA MET A 224 -9.24 11.18 10.28
C MET A 224 -10.22 10.01 10.34
N LEU A 225 -10.05 9.07 11.26
CA LEU A 225 -10.95 7.93 11.43
C LEU A 225 -12.36 8.39 11.82
N MET A 226 -12.45 9.34 12.74
CA MET A 226 -13.73 9.89 13.17
C MET A 226 -14.45 10.63 12.04
N ARG A 227 -13.72 11.32 11.16
CA ARG A 227 -14.28 12.01 9.99
C ARG A 227 -14.71 11.06 8.88
N ARG A 228 -13.99 9.94 8.69
CA ARG A 228 -14.22 9.02 7.57
C ARG A 228 -15.26 7.96 7.94
N PRO A 229 -16.40 7.91 7.25
CA PRO A 229 -17.44 6.88 7.44
C PRO A 229 -16.98 5.45 7.14
N ARG A 230 -15.80 5.28 6.54
CA ARG A 230 -15.14 3.98 6.39
C ARG A 230 -15.07 3.20 7.70
N HIS A 231 -15.00 3.94 8.78
CA HIS A 231 -14.80 3.43 10.11
C HIS A 231 -16.08 3.54 10.95
N TYR A 232 -17.28 3.45 10.32
CA TYR A 232 -18.57 3.38 11.03
C TYR A 232 -18.54 2.37 12.18
N ARG A 233 -17.77 1.29 12.03
CA ARG A 233 -17.55 0.31 13.10
C ARG A 233 -16.88 0.95 14.32
N TYR A 234 -15.90 1.86 14.11
CA TYR A 234 -15.27 2.64 15.17
C TYR A 234 -16.25 3.67 15.73
N VAL A 235 -16.94 4.40 14.87
CA VAL A 235 -17.96 5.37 15.28
C VAL A 235 -19.05 4.69 16.10
N ARG A 236 -19.57 3.56 15.65
CA ARG A 236 -20.59 2.79 16.38
C ARG A 236 -20.05 2.21 17.69
N TYR A 237 -18.84 1.73 17.71
CA TYR A 237 -18.22 1.14 18.89
C TYR A 237 -17.86 2.17 19.95
N TYR A 238 -17.35 3.35 19.52
CA TYR A 238 -16.86 4.39 20.41
C TYR A 238 -17.89 5.42 20.80
N GLN A 239 -18.86 5.72 19.96
CA GLN A 239 -19.88 6.73 20.27
C GLN A 239 -21.09 6.15 20.96
N GLY A 240 -21.28 4.83 20.96
CA GLY A 240 -22.57 4.26 21.29
C GLY A 240 -23.64 4.92 20.41
N PHE A 241 -24.87 5.03 20.87
CA PHE A 241 -25.91 5.82 20.17
C PHE A 241 -25.89 7.31 20.60
N HIS A 242 -24.86 7.77 21.31
CA HIS A 242 -24.80 9.08 21.93
C HIS A 242 -23.50 9.81 21.60
N ARG A 243 -23.61 11.12 21.57
CA ARG A 243 -22.67 12.22 21.29
C ARG A 243 -21.17 11.93 21.37
N TYR A 244 -20.41 12.54 20.46
CA TYR A 244 -18.97 12.79 20.56
C TYR A 244 -18.57 13.28 21.95
N SER A 245 -17.61 12.62 22.58
CA SER A 245 -16.99 13.07 23.82
C SER A 245 -15.48 12.88 23.79
N VAL A 246 -14.75 13.72 24.54
CA VAL A 246 -13.29 13.67 24.73
C VAL A 246 -12.82 12.28 25.23
N LYS A 247 -13.67 11.54 25.94
CA LYS A 247 -13.42 10.16 26.38
C LYS A 247 -13.11 9.20 25.23
N LEU A 248 -13.48 9.53 24.01
CA LEU A 248 -13.26 8.70 22.83
C LEU A 248 -11.80 8.62 22.44
N PHE A 249 -11.06 9.75 22.49
CA PHE A 249 -9.64 9.70 22.16
C PHE A 249 -8.84 8.86 23.17
N THR A 250 -9.13 8.97 24.46
CA THR A 250 -8.47 8.13 25.48
C THR A 250 -8.68 6.64 25.19
N LYS A 251 -9.91 6.25 24.85
CA LYS A 251 -10.21 4.86 24.50
C LYS A 251 -9.50 4.44 23.22
N PHE A 252 -9.53 5.26 22.19
CA PHE A 252 -8.83 5.03 20.95
C PHE A 252 -7.31 4.90 21.19
N ALA A 253 -6.71 5.83 21.94
CA ALA A 253 -5.28 5.81 22.22
C ALA A 253 -4.87 4.54 23.00
N ASN A 254 -5.66 4.13 23.97
CA ASN A 254 -5.40 2.89 24.71
C ASN A 254 -5.50 1.67 23.78
N GLU A 255 -6.49 1.61 22.90
CA GLU A 255 -6.62 0.51 21.95
C GLU A 255 -5.53 0.54 20.87
N GLU A 256 -5.19 1.70 20.32
CA GLU A 256 -4.12 1.85 19.32
C GLU A 256 -2.76 1.47 19.92
N ILE A 257 -2.51 1.77 21.20
CA ILE A 257 -1.30 1.37 21.92
C ILE A 257 -1.27 -0.13 22.23
N TYR A 258 -2.43 -0.75 22.53
CA TYR A 258 -2.51 -2.14 22.99
C TYR A 258 -3.02 -3.16 21.99
N THR A 259 -3.36 -2.75 20.75
CA THR A 259 -3.83 -3.64 19.67
C THR A 259 -2.76 -3.92 18.62
N GLU A 260 -3.08 -4.76 17.63
CA GLU A 260 -2.25 -5.06 16.46
C GLU A 260 -1.87 -3.82 15.62
N ARG A 261 -2.50 -2.66 15.85
CA ARG A 261 -2.21 -1.41 15.13
C ARG A 261 -1.22 -0.48 15.82
N LYS A 262 -0.76 -0.84 17.01
CA LYS A 262 0.24 -0.09 17.81
C LYS A 262 1.52 0.23 17.02
N ASP A 263 1.86 -0.60 16.03
CA ASP A 263 3.09 -0.48 15.27
C ASP A 263 3.04 0.63 14.20
N ARG A 264 1.87 1.21 13.92
CA ARG A 264 1.68 2.13 12.78
C ARG A 264 2.68 3.27 12.72
N PHE A 265 2.98 3.87 13.86
CA PHE A 265 3.91 5.00 13.97
C PHE A 265 5.23 4.62 14.64
N GLN A 266 5.57 3.33 14.69
CA GLN A 266 6.91 2.85 14.96
C GLN A 266 7.69 2.85 13.64
N TYR A 267 8.14 4.02 13.24
CA TYR A 267 8.74 4.27 11.92
C TYR A 267 9.98 3.43 11.64
N ASP A 268 10.82 3.25 12.65
CA ASP A 268 12.03 2.43 12.61
C ASP A 268 11.76 1.01 12.11
N LYS A 269 10.67 0.40 12.58
CA LYS A 269 10.26 -0.96 12.18
C LYS A 269 10.01 -1.04 10.67
N TRP A 270 9.22 -0.12 10.14
CA TRP A 270 8.82 -0.13 8.72
C TRP A 270 9.97 0.29 7.80
N ILE A 271 10.79 1.25 8.20
CA ILE A 271 11.97 1.63 7.44
C ILE A 271 12.98 0.48 7.40
N ASN A 272 13.17 -0.23 8.52
CA ASN A 272 14.06 -1.39 8.57
C ASN A 272 13.57 -2.54 7.68
N GLU A 273 12.24 -2.73 7.51
CA GLU A 273 11.68 -3.68 6.55
C GLU A 273 12.09 -3.33 5.10
N TYR A 274 12.08 -2.04 4.74
CA TYR A 274 12.53 -1.58 3.43
C TYR A 274 14.04 -1.73 3.22
N LEU A 275 14.85 -1.54 4.26
CA LEU A 275 16.31 -1.74 4.19
C LEU A 275 16.73 -3.20 3.93
N GLN A 276 15.80 -4.16 4.01
CA GLN A 276 16.04 -5.55 3.60
C GLN A 276 16.02 -5.73 2.06
N TYR A 277 15.42 -4.80 1.33
CA TYR A 277 15.23 -4.86 -0.12
C TYR A 277 15.93 -3.73 -0.87
N PHE A 278 16.16 -2.60 -0.21
CA PHE A 278 16.67 -1.36 -0.83
C PHE A 278 17.92 -0.86 -0.11
N ARG A 279 18.83 -0.27 -0.86
CA ARG A 279 20.03 0.34 -0.29
C ARG A 279 19.67 1.60 0.51
N PRO A 280 20.42 1.94 1.57
CA PRO A 280 20.17 3.15 2.37
C PRO A 280 20.09 4.44 1.54
N GLU A 281 20.89 4.56 0.49
CA GLU A 281 20.96 5.74 -0.39
C GLU A 281 19.68 5.95 -1.22
N GLN A 282 18.85 4.92 -1.32
CA GLN A 282 17.55 4.99 -2.00
C GLN A 282 16.41 5.42 -1.07
N ILE A 283 16.70 5.58 0.22
CA ILE A 283 15.69 5.89 1.24
C ILE A 283 15.98 7.26 1.84
N LYS A 284 15.05 8.22 1.65
CA LYS A 284 15.08 9.52 2.33
C LYS A 284 13.96 9.63 3.35
N VAL A 285 14.33 9.88 4.59
CA VAL A 285 13.40 10.18 5.68
C VAL A 285 13.28 11.69 5.85
N VAL A 286 12.06 12.19 5.80
CA VAL A 286 11.74 13.62 5.89
C VAL A 286 10.89 13.86 7.12
N VAL A 287 11.32 14.78 7.99
CA VAL A 287 10.59 15.17 9.19
C VAL A 287 9.58 16.25 8.83
N MET A 288 8.30 15.98 9.05
CA MET A 288 7.21 16.91 8.69
C MET A 288 7.38 18.29 9.33
N GLU A 289 7.79 18.34 10.58
CA GLU A 289 7.99 19.58 11.32
C GLU A 289 9.09 20.46 10.69
N GLU A 290 10.17 19.84 10.20
CA GLU A 290 11.24 20.56 9.48
C GLU A 290 10.77 20.97 8.07
N LEU A 291 10.07 20.09 7.36
CA LEU A 291 9.49 20.41 6.06
C LEU A 291 8.54 21.62 6.12
N MET A 292 7.79 21.74 7.20
CA MET A 292 6.88 22.89 7.41
C MET A 292 7.59 24.16 7.88
N ARG A 293 8.73 24.02 8.58
CA ARG A 293 9.53 25.15 9.09
C ARG A 293 10.43 25.74 8.02
N ASN A 294 11.10 24.89 7.25
CA ASN A 294 12.10 25.22 6.25
C ASN A 294 11.72 24.62 4.88
N PRO A 295 10.58 25.00 4.29
CA PRO A 295 10.07 24.33 3.09
C PRO A 295 10.99 24.45 1.88
N GLU A 296 11.64 25.59 1.69
CA GLU A 296 12.52 25.85 0.56
C GLU A 296 13.70 24.86 0.54
N GLU A 297 14.44 24.76 1.65
CA GLU A 297 15.58 23.86 1.79
C GLU A 297 15.15 22.39 1.69
N GLN A 298 14.14 22.00 2.45
CA GLN A 298 13.66 20.62 2.50
C GLN A 298 13.07 20.15 1.16
N MET A 299 12.35 21.00 0.46
CA MET A 299 11.80 20.66 -0.87
C MET A 299 12.89 20.59 -1.93
N LYS A 300 13.91 21.44 -1.86
CA LYS A 300 15.09 21.35 -2.73
C LYS A 300 15.78 20.00 -2.54
N GLU A 301 16.08 19.61 -1.30
CA GLU A 301 16.71 18.32 -0.99
C GLU A 301 15.85 17.12 -1.46
N ILE A 302 14.54 17.19 -1.32
CA ILE A 302 13.64 16.14 -1.79
C ILE A 302 13.68 16.04 -3.32
N GLN A 303 13.60 17.16 -4.03
CA GLN A 303 13.65 17.21 -5.48
C GLN A 303 14.99 16.69 -6.04
N GLU A 304 16.11 17.11 -5.45
CA GLU A 304 17.44 16.60 -5.81
C GLU A 304 17.56 15.11 -5.55
N PHE A 305 17.06 14.63 -4.40
CA PHE A 305 17.07 13.22 -4.07
C PHE A 305 16.30 12.38 -5.08
N ILE A 306 15.12 12.78 -5.52
CA ILE A 306 14.33 12.03 -6.51
C ILE A 306 14.87 12.18 -7.94
N GLY A 307 15.78 13.11 -8.20
CA GLY A 307 16.48 13.25 -9.47
C GLY A 307 15.98 14.39 -10.36
N VAL A 308 15.28 15.39 -9.81
CA VAL A 308 14.88 16.59 -10.53
C VAL A 308 16.12 17.38 -10.94
N LYS A 309 16.22 17.70 -12.23
CA LYS A 309 17.38 18.44 -12.79
C LYS A 309 17.30 19.94 -12.48
N HIS A 310 16.08 20.48 -12.46
CA HIS A 310 15.81 21.90 -12.23
C HIS A 310 14.81 22.05 -11.07
N PRO A 311 15.25 21.94 -9.80
CA PRO A 311 14.37 22.09 -8.65
C PRO A 311 13.63 23.43 -8.63
N ILE A 312 12.34 23.39 -8.38
CA ILE A 312 11.55 24.60 -8.16
C ILE A 312 11.64 25.05 -6.70
N CYS A 313 11.59 26.36 -6.47
CA CYS A 313 11.51 26.94 -5.14
C CYS A 313 10.09 26.77 -4.57
N VAL A 314 9.98 26.29 -3.33
CA VAL A 314 8.72 26.17 -2.59
C VAL A 314 8.82 26.95 -1.28
N GLU A 315 8.42 28.20 -1.30
CA GLU A 315 8.53 29.09 -0.13
C GLU A 315 7.61 28.66 1.03
N GLN A 316 6.45 28.08 0.72
CA GLN A 316 5.48 27.62 1.71
C GLN A 316 4.84 26.30 1.31
N MET A 317 4.73 25.39 2.28
CA MET A 317 4.02 24.12 2.05
C MET A 317 2.51 24.38 1.97
N PRO A 318 1.82 23.81 0.94
CA PRO A 318 0.38 23.92 0.82
C PRO A 318 -0.34 23.37 2.06
N ASN A 319 -1.15 24.19 2.71
CA ASN A 319 -2.01 23.75 3.81
C ASN A 319 -3.09 22.80 3.27
N SER A 320 -2.93 21.54 3.57
CA SER A 320 -3.89 20.51 3.16
C SER A 320 -4.34 19.70 4.38
N ASN A 321 -5.64 19.66 4.62
CA ASN A 321 -6.32 18.88 5.65
C ASN A 321 -6.47 19.48 7.05
N GLU A 322 -6.85 20.69 7.19
CA GLU A 322 -7.53 21.20 8.40
C GLU A 322 -8.97 20.66 8.48
N GLY A 323 -9.15 19.36 8.36
CA GLY A 323 -10.49 18.80 8.37
C GLY A 323 -10.85 18.26 9.75
N SER A 324 -11.51 19.08 10.55
CA SER A 324 -12.07 18.73 11.86
C SER A 324 -13.52 18.26 11.81
N ALA A 325 -14.14 18.17 10.63
CA ALA A 325 -15.54 17.83 10.48
C ALA A 325 -15.87 16.37 10.85
N VAL A 326 -16.84 16.16 11.71
CA VAL A 326 -17.34 14.85 12.16
C VAL A 326 -18.84 14.79 12.15
N SER A 327 -19.41 13.58 12.13
CA SER A 327 -20.86 13.42 12.23
C SER A 327 -21.33 13.64 13.68
N ALA A 328 -22.27 14.55 13.87
CA ALA A 328 -22.81 14.92 15.19
C ALA A 328 -23.60 13.81 15.88
N ASN A 329 -24.11 12.84 15.10
CA ASN A 329 -24.94 11.76 15.61
C ASN A 329 -24.79 10.48 14.78
N TRP A 330 -25.38 9.38 15.28
CA TRP A 330 -25.30 8.07 14.65
C TRP A 330 -25.93 8.05 13.24
N LEU A 331 -26.99 8.83 13.00
CA LEU A 331 -27.66 8.86 11.71
C LEU A 331 -26.76 9.48 10.64
N GLY A 332 -26.13 10.62 10.95
CA GLY A 332 -25.14 11.23 10.08
C GLY A 332 -23.94 10.30 9.81
N ALA A 333 -23.45 9.61 10.83
CA ALA A 333 -22.38 8.65 10.68
C ALA A 333 -22.78 7.44 9.80
N TYR A 334 -23.98 6.92 9.97
CA TYR A 334 -24.51 5.82 9.17
C TYR A 334 -24.73 6.23 7.70
N ILE A 335 -25.34 7.39 7.46
CA ILE A 335 -25.55 7.91 6.10
C ILE A 335 -24.20 8.15 5.41
N ASN A 336 -23.22 8.70 6.13
CA ASN A 336 -21.87 8.89 5.64
C ASN A 336 -21.20 7.56 5.28
N TYR A 337 -21.32 6.55 6.14
CA TYR A 337 -20.82 5.21 5.86
C TYR A 337 -21.42 4.64 4.57
N ARG A 338 -22.76 4.68 4.43
CA ARG A 338 -23.46 4.19 3.24
C ARG A 338 -23.07 4.96 1.98
N TYR A 339 -22.90 6.28 2.08
CA TYR A 339 -22.42 7.12 1.00
C TYR A 339 -21.06 6.67 0.49
N TYR A 340 -20.09 6.51 1.37
CA TYR A 340 -18.73 6.09 0.98
C TYR A 340 -18.64 4.62 0.59
N ALA A 341 -19.40 3.73 1.21
CA ALA A 341 -19.51 2.34 0.81
C ALA A 341 -20.02 2.21 -0.63
N SER A 342 -21.00 3.04 -1.01
CA SER A 342 -21.54 3.06 -2.37
C SER A 342 -20.58 3.63 -3.43
N ILE A 343 -19.56 4.39 -3.02
CA ILE A 343 -18.49 4.88 -3.92
C ILE A 343 -17.42 3.81 -4.11
N ARG A 344 -17.06 3.08 -3.05
CA ARG A 344 -15.96 2.09 -3.06
C ARG A 344 -16.20 0.86 -3.93
N GLY A 345 -17.43 0.43 -4.05
CA GLY A 345 -17.79 -0.82 -4.76
C GLY A 345 -17.87 -0.69 -6.27
N ARG A 346 -17.53 0.45 -6.85
CA ARG A 346 -17.74 0.71 -8.28
C ARG A 346 -16.58 0.30 -9.16
N LYS A 347 -16.90 -0.36 -10.26
CA LYS A 347 -16.09 -0.36 -11.48
C LYS A 347 -16.12 1.07 -12.05
N GLU A 348 -14.96 1.60 -12.42
CA GLU A 348 -14.74 3.03 -12.74
C GLU A 348 -15.63 3.61 -13.84
N ASN A 349 -16.21 2.81 -14.72
CA ASN A 349 -17.00 3.26 -15.88
C ASN A 349 -18.53 3.11 -15.72
N THR A 350 -19.03 2.87 -14.51
CA THR A 350 -20.49 2.76 -14.33
C THR A 350 -21.14 4.11 -14.05
N THR A 351 -22.02 4.56 -14.95
CA THR A 351 -22.87 5.72 -14.74
C THR A 351 -23.80 5.50 -13.53
N ARG A 352 -23.96 6.55 -12.73
CA ARG A 352 -24.84 6.48 -11.55
C ARG A 352 -26.30 6.30 -11.96
N SER A 353 -26.96 5.26 -11.41
CA SER A 353 -28.40 5.12 -11.57
C SER A 353 -29.16 6.32 -10.97
N LYS A 354 -30.41 6.57 -11.42
CA LYS A 354 -31.26 7.65 -10.86
C LYS A 354 -31.41 7.54 -9.34
N LYS A 355 -31.60 6.30 -8.81
CA LYS A 355 -31.71 6.01 -7.37
C LYS A 355 -30.43 6.38 -6.61
N GLN A 356 -29.29 6.09 -7.18
CA GLN A 356 -28.00 6.46 -6.58
C GLN A 356 -27.78 7.97 -6.57
N LYS A 357 -28.10 8.68 -7.66
CA LYS A 357 -28.03 10.15 -7.70
C LYS A 357 -28.91 10.78 -6.62
N LEU A 358 -30.13 10.26 -6.44
CA LEU A 358 -31.04 10.74 -5.40
C LEU A 358 -30.48 10.46 -4.00
N PHE A 359 -29.98 9.25 -3.74
CA PHE A 359 -29.33 8.93 -2.47
C PHE A 359 -28.12 9.84 -2.18
N PHE A 360 -27.31 10.17 -3.18
CA PHE A 360 -26.17 11.09 -3.02
C PHE A 360 -26.61 12.52 -2.67
N ARG A 361 -27.70 13.00 -3.27
CA ARG A 361 -28.27 14.31 -2.92
C ARG A 361 -28.79 14.31 -1.48
N PHE A 362 -29.53 13.27 -1.10
CA PHE A 362 -30.01 13.08 0.27
C PHE A 362 -28.86 12.98 1.28
N ALA A 363 -27.85 12.16 1.00
CA ALA A 363 -26.68 12.02 1.88
C ALA A 363 -25.94 13.35 2.09
N ARG A 364 -25.74 14.15 1.03
CA ARG A 364 -25.14 15.50 1.15
C ARG A 364 -26.02 16.45 1.96
N TRP A 365 -27.31 16.35 1.79
CA TRP A 365 -28.26 17.15 2.59
C TRP A 365 -28.15 16.77 4.07
N VAL A 366 -28.20 15.48 4.41
CA VAL A 366 -28.00 15.00 5.79
C VAL A 366 -26.65 15.46 6.35
N GLN A 367 -25.56 15.32 5.58
CA GLN A 367 -24.23 15.77 5.99
C GLN A 367 -24.20 17.24 6.39
N ARG A 368 -24.89 18.09 5.64
CA ARG A 368 -24.94 19.55 5.93
C ARG A 368 -25.49 19.87 7.32
N TYR A 369 -26.44 19.06 7.81
CA TYR A 369 -27.09 19.28 9.12
C TYR A 369 -26.54 18.39 10.25
N THR A 370 -25.81 17.35 9.91
CA THR A 370 -25.26 16.41 10.90
C THR A 370 -23.74 16.47 11.02
N THR A 371 -23.08 17.37 10.31
CA THR A 371 -21.64 17.57 10.41
C THR A 371 -21.34 18.72 11.36
N ILE A 372 -20.51 18.48 12.34
CA ILE A 372 -20.01 19.48 13.29
C ILE A 372 -18.49 19.47 13.26
N GLU A 373 -17.90 20.54 13.76
CA GLU A 373 -16.46 20.61 13.95
C GLU A 373 -16.01 19.73 15.13
N ASN A 374 -14.94 18.98 14.96
CA ASN A 374 -14.35 18.22 16.05
C ASN A 374 -13.34 19.07 16.81
N HIS A 375 -13.74 19.52 17.98
CA HIS A 375 -12.92 20.32 18.87
C HIS A 375 -12.10 19.48 19.87
N ASP A 376 -12.05 18.14 19.71
CA ASP A 376 -11.26 17.27 20.56
C ASP A 376 -9.80 17.73 20.57
N LYS A 377 -9.22 17.80 21.75
CA LYS A 377 -7.81 18.09 21.98
C LYS A 377 -7.18 16.92 22.74
N MET A 378 -5.96 16.61 22.38
CA MET A 378 -5.13 15.67 23.16
C MET A 378 -4.67 16.40 24.43
N THR A 379 -4.88 15.78 25.59
CA THR A 379 -4.37 16.32 26.85
C THR A 379 -2.86 16.08 26.98
N ASP A 380 -2.19 16.88 27.81
CA ASP A 380 -0.74 16.70 28.07
C ASP A 380 -0.42 15.33 28.67
N GLU A 381 -1.32 14.79 29.50
CA GLU A 381 -1.18 13.44 30.06
C GLU A 381 -1.25 12.37 28.96
N GLN A 382 -2.22 12.48 28.05
CA GLN A 382 -2.36 11.57 26.91
C GLN A 382 -1.14 11.64 26.01
N LYS A 383 -0.66 12.86 25.71
CA LYS A 383 0.55 13.08 24.92
C LYS A 383 1.75 12.40 25.57
N ARG A 384 2.00 12.66 26.86
CA ARG A 384 3.13 12.04 27.60
C ARG A 384 3.07 10.52 27.60
N LYS A 385 1.90 9.91 27.79
CA LYS A 385 1.74 8.44 27.74
C LYS A 385 2.10 7.89 26.35
N MET A 386 1.68 8.56 25.29
CA MET A 386 1.98 8.14 23.92
C MET A 386 3.44 8.36 23.58
N ASP A 387 4.00 9.50 23.96
CA ASP A 387 5.43 9.79 23.75
C ASP A 387 6.31 8.77 24.47
N ALA A 388 5.97 8.39 25.72
CA ALA A 388 6.66 7.33 26.45
C ALA A 388 6.57 5.96 25.76
N PHE A 389 5.42 5.63 25.16
CA PHE A 389 5.24 4.40 24.39
C PHE A 389 6.10 4.38 23.12
N TYR A 390 6.17 5.50 22.39
CA TYR A 390 6.92 5.60 21.14
C TYR A 390 8.42 5.89 21.32
N LYS A 391 8.85 6.32 22.52
CA LYS A 391 10.24 6.70 22.80
C LYS A 391 11.27 5.68 22.30
N PRO A 392 11.16 4.36 22.58
CA PRO A 392 12.15 3.40 22.09
C PRO A 392 12.22 3.33 20.56
N SER A 393 11.11 3.52 19.85
CA SER A 393 11.05 3.56 18.40
C SER A 393 11.71 4.84 17.85
N VAL A 394 11.49 5.98 18.51
CA VAL A 394 12.09 7.27 18.15
C VAL A 394 13.60 7.24 18.33
N GLU A 395 14.10 6.62 19.42
CA GLU A 395 15.53 6.44 19.66
C GLU A 395 16.19 5.59 18.57
N ARG A 396 15.55 4.49 18.15
CA ARG A 396 16.06 3.67 17.04
C ARG A 396 15.99 4.40 15.69
N LEU A 397 14.92 5.17 15.45
CA LEU A 397 14.82 6.01 14.26
C LEU A 397 15.96 7.03 14.18
N GLU A 398 16.23 7.74 15.29
CA GLU A 398 17.34 8.71 15.36
C GLU A 398 18.69 8.05 15.07
N LYS A 399 18.96 6.88 15.68
CA LYS A 399 20.18 6.12 15.46
C LYS A 399 20.31 5.64 13.99
N MET A 400 19.19 5.24 13.38
CA MET A 400 19.16 4.72 12.01
C MET A 400 19.39 5.83 10.96
N THR A 401 18.81 7.01 11.19
CA THR A 401 18.74 8.07 10.20
C THR A 401 19.74 9.21 10.46
N GLY A 402 20.29 9.33 11.66
CA GLY A 402 21.08 10.48 12.10
C GLY A 402 20.26 11.77 12.32
N LEU A 403 18.94 11.74 12.11
CA LEU A 403 18.09 12.91 12.28
C LEU A 403 17.83 13.17 13.77
N PRO A 404 17.91 14.41 14.29
CA PRO A 404 17.79 14.73 15.71
C PRO A 404 16.32 14.73 16.19
N VAL A 405 15.58 13.66 15.91
CA VAL A 405 14.13 13.61 16.11
C VAL A 405 13.71 13.64 17.58
N ARG A 406 14.53 13.12 18.51
CA ARG A 406 14.25 13.23 19.93
C ARG A 406 14.23 14.67 20.42
N LYS A 407 15.23 15.45 20.02
CA LYS A 407 15.31 16.87 20.34
C LYS A 407 14.18 17.65 19.68
N LEU A 408 13.86 17.31 18.43
CA LEU A 408 12.84 18.00 17.65
C LEU A 408 11.43 17.77 18.20
N TRP A 409 11.16 16.57 18.72
CA TRP A 409 9.84 16.16 19.24
C TRP A 409 9.71 16.23 20.76
N ASP A 410 10.78 16.58 21.47
CA ASP A 410 10.83 16.63 22.92
C ASP A 410 10.41 15.29 23.57
N ILE A 411 11.10 14.20 23.16
CA ILE A 411 10.83 12.82 23.60
C ILE A 411 12.05 12.18 24.25
#